data_260cd7522c47726892b4236901e258cc
#
_entry.id   260cd7522c47726892b4236901e258cc
#
_cell.length_a   1.000
_cell.length_b   1.000
_cell.length_c   1.000
_cell.angle_alpha   90.00
_cell.angle_beta   90.00
_cell.angle_gamma   90.00
#
_symmetry.space_group_name_H-M   'P 1'
#
loop_
_entity.id
_entity.type
_entity.pdbx_description
1 polymer ?
#
loop_
_entity_poly.entity_id
_entity_poly.type
_entity_poly.pdbx_seq_one_letter_code
_entity_poly.pdbx_strand_id
1 'polypeptide(L)'
;MSWTPFYSLRSKLILAIALVLIVTMGVYAYMDITYHEKAFLNEQKQKAFDISDTVMKSIEYPMLDGEMGDVQEILERVNALRDLDVAHLCDLDGLIKYSGKRKAIGRVTRSEITKEALRSRSLVKGLEVREGENIFRYAMPVINEKTCHKCHGMEKRILGVLTVGFVWEPISQKIRAYRNKMVVEFLICLAFIIALIIGLLHRMLIVPLETLTKAARAIAKGDVTAEIPASRSKDEVGELTEAFREMQQSLRQCYYKPSTRDEE
;
A
#
# COMPACT_ATOMS: atom_id res chain seq x y z
N MET A 1 32.68 28.42 -24.15
CA MET A 1 31.46 28.73 -23.38
C MET A 1 30.91 27.41 -22.90
N SER A 2 31.12 27.10 -21.63
CA SER A 2 30.61 25.88 -20.96
C SER A 2 29.10 25.98 -20.79
N TRP A 3 28.37 25.27 -21.60
CA TRP A 3 26.90 25.12 -21.44
C TRP A 3 26.64 24.28 -20.21
N THR A 4 26.15 24.89 -19.16
CA THR A 4 25.63 24.15 -18.01
C THR A 4 24.44 23.30 -18.47
N PRO A 5 24.39 22.00 -18.15
CA PRO A 5 23.38 21.06 -18.69
C PRO A 5 21.95 21.43 -18.34
N PHE A 6 21.72 22.32 -17.38
CA PHE A 6 20.40 22.77 -16.92
C PHE A 6 19.70 23.79 -17.85
N TYR A 7 20.35 24.35 -18.86
CA TYR A 7 19.75 25.36 -19.74
C TYR A 7 19.24 24.81 -21.09
N SER A 8 19.45 23.53 -21.38
CA SER A 8 18.91 22.97 -22.63
C SER A 8 17.41 22.68 -22.52
N LEU A 9 16.66 22.95 -23.57
CA LEU A 9 15.22 22.61 -23.67
C LEU A 9 14.98 21.14 -23.31
N ARG A 10 15.91 20.27 -23.70
CA ARG A 10 15.94 18.84 -23.42
C ARG A 10 15.89 18.53 -21.92
N SER A 11 16.78 19.14 -21.13
CA SER A 11 16.82 18.89 -19.68
C SER A 11 15.60 19.43 -18.96
N LYS A 12 15.06 20.57 -19.40
CA LYS A 12 13.83 21.15 -18.85
C LYS A 12 12.61 20.25 -19.09
N LEU A 13 12.47 19.70 -20.31
CA LEU A 13 11.36 18.82 -20.68
C LEU A 13 11.42 17.50 -19.90
N ILE A 14 12.59 16.86 -19.85
CA ILE A 14 12.79 15.62 -19.09
C ILE A 14 12.49 15.84 -17.61
N LEU A 15 12.97 16.93 -17.03
CA LEU A 15 12.79 17.26 -15.61
C LEU A 15 11.30 17.54 -15.30
N ALA A 16 10.61 18.28 -16.18
CA ALA A 16 9.18 18.54 -16.01
C ALA A 16 8.34 17.26 -16.04
N ILE A 17 8.59 16.38 -17.03
CA ILE A 17 7.88 15.09 -17.14
C ILE A 17 8.21 14.20 -15.94
N ALA A 18 9.49 14.10 -15.57
CA ALA A 18 9.89 13.29 -14.41
C ALA A 18 9.25 13.80 -13.12
N LEU A 19 9.17 15.12 -12.91
CA LEU A 19 8.52 15.72 -11.75
C LEU A 19 7.03 15.36 -11.69
N VAL A 20 6.31 15.52 -12.81
CA VAL A 20 4.88 15.17 -12.88
C VAL A 20 4.67 13.69 -12.57
N LEU A 21 5.50 12.80 -13.14
CA LEU A 21 5.42 11.37 -12.87
C LEU A 21 5.70 11.03 -11.41
N ILE A 22 6.75 11.60 -10.81
CA ILE A 22 7.09 11.36 -9.42
C ILE A 22 5.95 11.81 -8.51
N VAL A 23 5.37 12.98 -8.76
CA VAL A 23 4.25 13.50 -7.95
C VAL A 23 3.00 12.64 -8.11
N THR A 24 2.56 12.39 -9.34
CA THR A 24 1.32 11.63 -9.60
C THR A 24 1.43 10.19 -9.11
N MET A 25 2.52 9.51 -9.44
CA MET A 25 2.75 8.15 -8.99
C MET A 25 3.01 8.07 -7.48
N GLY A 26 3.68 9.07 -6.89
CA GLY A 26 3.90 9.14 -5.44
C GLY A 26 2.60 9.28 -4.66
N VAL A 27 1.68 10.14 -5.12
CA VAL A 27 0.34 10.29 -4.54
C VAL A 27 -0.45 8.98 -4.67
N TYR A 28 -0.42 8.36 -5.85
CA TYR A 28 -1.09 7.08 -6.07
C TYR A 28 -0.56 5.99 -5.12
N ALA A 29 0.77 5.82 -5.03
CA ALA A 29 1.39 4.84 -4.15
C ALA A 29 1.05 5.07 -2.67
N TYR A 30 1.05 6.34 -2.22
CA TYR A 30 0.66 6.69 -0.85
C TYR A 30 -0.80 6.29 -0.57
N MET A 31 -1.72 6.58 -1.48
CA MET A 31 -3.13 6.21 -1.34
C MET A 31 -3.32 4.69 -1.33
N ASP A 32 -2.65 3.98 -2.24
CA ASP A 32 -2.73 2.54 -2.38
C ASP A 32 -2.19 1.82 -1.12
N ILE A 33 -1.00 2.20 -0.66
CA ILE A 33 -0.40 1.63 0.57
C ILE A 33 -1.31 1.86 1.77
N THR A 34 -1.84 3.08 1.96
CA THR A 34 -2.70 3.38 3.10
C THR A 34 -4.05 2.66 3.04
N TYR A 35 -4.61 2.48 1.85
CA TYR A 35 -5.84 1.73 1.64
C TYR A 35 -5.64 0.24 1.98
N HIS A 36 -4.62 -0.39 1.41
CA HIS A 36 -4.33 -1.80 1.64
C HIS A 36 -3.93 -2.10 3.09
N GLU A 37 -3.19 -1.21 3.75
CA GLU A 37 -2.85 -1.35 5.17
C GLU A 37 -4.12 -1.34 6.04
N LYS A 38 -5.03 -0.40 5.81
CA LYS A 38 -6.31 -0.34 6.54
C LYS A 38 -7.20 -1.55 6.25
N ALA A 39 -7.29 -1.97 4.99
CA ALA A 39 -8.07 -3.13 4.59
C ALA A 39 -7.55 -4.42 5.27
N PHE A 40 -6.22 -4.61 5.24
CA PHE A 40 -5.56 -5.75 5.90
C PHE A 40 -5.80 -5.75 7.41
N LEU A 41 -5.65 -4.59 8.07
CA LEU A 41 -5.91 -4.46 9.51
C LEU A 41 -7.36 -4.80 9.86
N ASN A 42 -8.31 -4.33 9.06
CA ASN A 42 -9.73 -4.63 9.27
C ASN A 42 -10.02 -6.12 9.07
N GLU A 43 -9.44 -6.75 8.06
CA GLU A 43 -9.55 -8.19 7.84
C GLU A 43 -9.02 -8.99 9.03
N GLN A 44 -7.83 -8.63 9.56
CA GLN A 44 -7.25 -9.31 10.73
C GLN A 44 -8.11 -9.12 11.98
N LYS A 45 -8.67 -7.92 12.20
CA LYS A 45 -9.60 -7.66 13.30
C LYS A 45 -10.89 -8.46 13.15
N GLN A 46 -11.42 -8.60 11.92
CA GLN A 46 -12.60 -9.39 11.67
C GLN A 46 -12.34 -10.89 11.93
N LYS A 47 -11.23 -11.44 11.45
CA LYS A 47 -10.82 -12.82 11.76
C LYS A 47 -10.71 -13.08 13.25
N ALA A 48 -10.10 -12.15 13.99
CA ALA A 48 -9.99 -12.25 15.43
C ALA A 48 -11.36 -12.21 16.13
N PHE A 49 -12.29 -11.40 15.63
CA PHE A 49 -13.69 -11.41 16.11
C PHE A 49 -14.38 -12.76 15.82
N ASP A 50 -14.28 -13.25 14.58
CA ASP A 50 -14.94 -14.51 14.17
C ASP A 50 -14.42 -15.71 14.99
N ILE A 51 -13.11 -15.76 15.27
CA ILE A 51 -12.53 -16.76 16.18
C ILE A 51 -13.09 -16.61 17.59
N SER A 52 -13.15 -15.38 18.12
CA SER A 52 -13.67 -15.13 19.48
C SER A 52 -15.14 -15.50 19.61
N ASP A 53 -15.96 -15.20 18.60
CA ASP A 53 -17.37 -15.56 18.53
C ASP A 53 -17.55 -17.09 18.40
N THR A 54 -16.71 -17.73 17.59
CA THR A 54 -16.70 -19.20 17.49
C THR A 54 -16.36 -19.86 18.83
N VAL A 55 -15.38 -19.34 19.55
CA VAL A 55 -15.03 -19.82 20.88
C VAL A 55 -16.20 -19.63 21.84
N MET A 56 -16.85 -18.45 21.83
CA MET A 56 -18.03 -18.18 22.65
C MET A 56 -19.13 -19.23 22.42
N LYS A 57 -19.49 -19.47 21.16
CA LYS A 57 -20.49 -20.45 20.77
C LYS A 57 -20.10 -21.89 21.13
N SER A 58 -18.81 -22.20 21.03
CA SER A 58 -18.29 -23.54 21.35
C SER A 58 -18.38 -23.88 22.85
N ILE A 59 -18.25 -22.87 23.73
CA ILE A 59 -18.35 -23.08 25.18
C ILE A 59 -19.79 -23.01 25.70
N GLU A 60 -20.72 -22.46 24.92
CA GLU A 60 -22.13 -22.31 25.32
C GLU A 60 -22.79 -23.66 25.57
N TYR A 61 -22.66 -24.61 24.66
CA TYR A 61 -23.29 -25.93 24.76
C TYR A 61 -22.85 -26.71 26.01
N PRO A 62 -21.52 -26.90 26.27
CA PRO A 62 -21.06 -27.53 27.51
C PRO A 62 -21.52 -26.81 28.80
N MET A 63 -21.63 -25.47 28.75
CA MET A 63 -22.16 -24.72 29.91
C MET A 63 -23.64 -25.07 30.17
N LEU A 64 -24.47 -25.24 29.15
CA LEU A 64 -25.89 -25.60 29.27
C LEU A 64 -26.07 -27.02 29.81
N ASP A 65 -25.17 -27.93 29.43
CA ASP A 65 -25.19 -29.33 29.91
C ASP A 65 -24.54 -29.52 31.29
N GLY A 66 -23.85 -28.46 31.81
CA GLY A 66 -23.15 -28.53 33.09
C GLY A 66 -21.74 -29.17 32.99
N GLU A 67 -21.27 -29.48 31.77
CA GLU A 67 -20.00 -30.13 31.48
C GLU A 67 -18.82 -29.07 31.51
N MET A 68 -18.58 -28.51 32.68
CA MET A 68 -17.60 -27.42 32.82
C MET A 68 -16.16 -27.87 32.55
N GLY A 69 -15.89 -29.20 32.58
CA GLY A 69 -14.62 -29.79 32.15
C GLY A 69 -14.37 -29.56 30.67
N ASP A 70 -15.40 -29.68 29.84
CA ASP A 70 -15.31 -29.48 28.38
C ASP A 70 -15.06 -28.02 28.05
N VAL A 71 -15.63 -27.07 28.82
CA VAL A 71 -15.30 -25.64 28.68
C VAL A 71 -13.82 -25.40 28.87
N GLN A 72 -13.20 -26.02 29.88
CA GLN A 72 -11.77 -25.91 30.14
C GLN A 72 -10.95 -26.51 28.99
N GLU A 73 -11.34 -27.70 28.50
CA GLU A 73 -10.65 -28.38 27.40
C GLU A 73 -10.72 -27.58 26.09
N ILE A 74 -11.89 -27.02 25.77
CA ILE A 74 -12.06 -26.15 24.60
C ILE A 74 -11.13 -24.95 24.68
N LEU A 75 -11.06 -24.27 25.83
CA LEU A 75 -10.18 -23.11 25.98
C LEU A 75 -8.70 -23.49 25.89
N GLU A 76 -8.29 -24.67 26.37
CA GLU A 76 -6.94 -25.20 26.21
C GLU A 76 -6.60 -25.49 24.76
N ARG A 77 -7.49 -26.15 24.03
CA ARG A 77 -7.32 -26.43 22.60
C ARG A 77 -7.26 -25.16 21.76
N VAL A 78 -8.13 -24.20 22.05
CA VAL A 78 -8.13 -22.90 21.39
C VAL A 78 -6.83 -22.14 21.65
N ASN A 79 -6.32 -22.18 22.88
CA ASN A 79 -5.06 -21.52 23.25
C ASN A 79 -3.82 -22.14 22.60
N ALA A 80 -3.94 -23.37 22.05
CA ALA A 80 -2.87 -23.99 21.27
C ALA A 80 -2.78 -23.46 19.83
N LEU A 81 -3.74 -22.63 19.38
CA LEU A 81 -3.68 -21.99 18.07
C LEU A 81 -2.53 -20.99 18.02
N ARG A 82 -1.81 -20.94 16.89
CA ARG A 82 -0.51 -20.30 16.74
C ARG A 82 -0.45 -18.82 17.08
N ASP A 83 -1.54 -18.08 16.82
CA ASP A 83 -1.56 -16.62 16.95
C ASP A 83 -2.33 -16.14 18.21
N LEU A 84 -2.69 -17.08 19.11
CA LEU A 84 -3.40 -16.79 20.34
C LEU A 84 -2.46 -16.63 21.54
N ASP A 85 -2.60 -15.52 22.26
CA ASP A 85 -1.94 -15.33 23.55
C ASP A 85 -2.71 -16.07 24.65
N VAL A 86 -4.02 -15.80 24.74
CA VAL A 86 -4.84 -16.35 25.81
C VAL A 86 -6.32 -16.42 25.40
N ALA A 87 -7.00 -17.47 25.89
CA ALA A 87 -8.43 -17.53 25.97
C ALA A 87 -8.82 -17.83 27.42
N HIS A 88 -9.62 -16.96 28.07
CA HIS A 88 -10.07 -17.18 29.42
C HIS A 88 -11.47 -16.63 29.66
N LEU A 89 -12.18 -17.30 30.58
CA LEU A 89 -13.50 -16.92 31.05
C LEU A 89 -13.40 -16.42 32.49
N CYS A 90 -13.82 -15.17 32.72
CA CYS A 90 -13.87 -14.53 34.02
C CYS A 90 -15.32 -14.46 34.53
N ASP A 91 -15.51 -14.52 35.84
CA ASP A 91 -16.77 -14.15 36.48
C ASP A 91 -16.94 -12.61 36.58
N LEU A 92 -18.01 -12.16 37.20
CA LEU A 92 -18.35 -10.73 37.36
C LEU A 92 -17.35 -9.94 38.22
N ASP A 93 -16.61 -10.61 39.08
CA ASP A 93 -15.56 -10.02 39.93
C ASP A 93 -14.20 -9.99 39.22
N GLY A 94 -14.15 -10.49 37.97
CA GLY A 94 -12.94 -10.56 37.19
C GLY A 94 -12.03 -11.73 37.53
N LEU A 95 -12.51 -12.69 38.37
CA LEU A 95 -11.79 -13.90 38.70
C LEU A 95 -11.83 -14.88 37.54
N ILE A 96 -10.67 -15.32 37.07
CA ILE A 96 -10.54 -16.26 35.96
C ILE A 96 -10.94 -17.66 36.44
N LYS A 97 -12.06 -18.15 35.93
CA LYS A 97 -12.59 -19.48 36.27
C LYS A 97 -12.04 -20.57 35.33
N TYR A 98 -11.94 -20.26 34.05
CA TYR A 98 -11.44 -21.18 33.03
C TYR A 98 -10.47 -20.47 32.13
N SER A 99 -9.41 -21.15 31.73
CA SER A 99 -8.34 -20.53 30.91
C SER A 99 -7.57 -21.56 30.11
N GLY A 100 -7.25 -21.26 28.89
CA GLY A 100 -6.30 -22.02 28.09
C GLY A 100 -4.89 -22.09 28.69
N LYS A 101 -4.54 -21.13 29.55
CA LYS A 101 -3.33 -21.17 30.40
C LYS A 101 -3.73 -21.48 31.84
N ARG A 102 -3.68 -22.74 32.27
CA ARG A 102 -4.11 -23.21 33.61
C ARG A 102 -3.54 -22.35 34.73
N LYS A 103 -2.30 -21.83 34.62
CA LYS A 103 -1.65 -20.96 35.61
C LYS A 103 -2.40 -19.65 35.87
N ALA A 104 -3.32 -19.25 34.99
CA ALA A 104 -4.13 -18.04 35.13
C ALA A 104 -5.39 -18.28 35.99
N ILE A 105 -5.86 -19.51 36.11
CA ILE A 105 -7.07 -19.85 36.86
C ILE A 105 -6.90 -19.45 38.36
N GLY A 106 -7.98 -18.89 38.92
CA GLY A 106 -7.99 -18.41 40.31
C GLY A 106 -7.32 -17.03 40.52
N ARG A 107 -6.85 -16.38 39.45
CA ARG A 107 -6.32 -15.02 39.49
C ARG A 107 -7.34 -14.02 38.97
N VAL A 108 -7.28 -12.81 39.54
CA VAL A 108 -8.08 -11.69 39.00
C VAL A 108 -7.43 -11.17 37.72
N THR A 109 -8.26 -10.89 36.69
CA THR A 109 -7.79 -10.36 35.45
C THR A 109 -7.08 -9.01 35.61
N ARG A 110 -5.95 -8.86 34.93
CA ARG A 110 -5.19 -7.60 34.91
C ARG A 110 -5.50 -6.77 33.65
N SER A 111 -6.23 -7.33 32.70
CA SER A 111 -6.57 -6.66 31.44
C SER A 111 -7.59 -5.55 31.66
N GLU A 112 -7.22 -4.32 31.29
CA GLU A 112 -8.14 -3.18 31.35
C GLU A 112 -9.31 -3.35 30.35
N ILE A 113 -9.07 -3.99 29.21
CA ILE A 113 -10.08 -4.30 28.20
C ILE A 113 -11.14 -5.25 28.81
N THR A 114 -10.71 -6.29 29.55
CA THR A 114 -11.63 -7.20 30.22
C THR A 114 -12.41 -6.51 31.34
N LYS A 115 -11.75 -5.67 32.13
CA LYS A 115 -12.40 -4.89 33.18
C LYS A 115 -13.44 -3.93 32.62
N GLU A 116 -13.12 -3.28 31.49
CA GLU A 116 -14.07 -2.39 30.84
C GLU A 116 -15.28 -3.14 30.30
N ALA A 117 -15.09 -4.34 29.72
CA ALA A 117 -16.19 -5.18 29.28
C ALA A 117 -17.10 -5.62 30.45
N LEU A 118 -16.53 -5.90 31.63
CA LEU A 118 -17.29 -6.18 32.85
C LEU A 118 -18.12 -4.98 33.32
N ARG A 119 -17.55 -3.77 33.27
CA ARG A 119 -18.24 -2.52 33.65
C ARG A 119 -19.32 -2.12 32.67
N SER A 120 -18.97 -2.07 31.37
CA SER A 120 -19.88 -1.64 30.30
C SER A 120 -20.93 -2.69 29.92
N ARG A 121 -20.70 -3.95 30.29
CA ARG A 121 -21.51 -5.12 29.93
C ARG A 121 -21.73 -5.23 28.42
N SER A 122 -20.71 -4.82 27.67
CA SER A 122 -20.69 -4.81 26.20
C SER A 122 -19.37 -5.35 25.70
N LEU A 123 -19.34 -5.70 24.41
CA LEU A 123 -18.09 -6.10 23.74
C LEU A 123 -17.11 -4.94 23.75
N VAL A 124 -15.93 -5.17 24.30
CA VAL A 124 -14.80 -4.25 24.27
C VAL A 124 -13.64 -4.90 23.55
N LYS A 125 -12.97 -4.13 22.69
CA LYS A 125 -11.78 -4.58 21.97
C LYS A 125 -10.70 -3.52 21.98
N GLY A 126 -9.45 -3.94 21.96
CA GLY A 126 -8.32 -3.01 21.95
C GLY A 126 -6.98 -3.68 21.94
N LEU A 127 -5.95 -2.86 21.81
CA LEU A 127 -4.56 -3.26 21.91
C LEU A 127 -4.06 -3.01 23.35
N GLU A 128 -3.38 -3.99 23.91
CA GLU A 128 -2.83 -3.96 25.26
C GLU A 128 -1.38 -4.46 25.22
N VAL A 129 -0.50 -3.82 25.98
CA VAL A 129 0.90 -4.29 26.09
C VAL A 129 0.99 -5.22 27.30
N ARG A 130 1.46 -6.45 27.08
CA ARG A 130 1.69 -7.42 28.14
C ARG A 130 3.06 -8.07 28.00
N GLU A 131 3.86 -7.98 29.04
CA GLU A 131 5.20 -8.58 29.07
C GLU A 131 6.10 -8.14 27.89
N GLY A 132 5.89 -6.89 27.40
CA GLY A 132 6.62 -6.34 26.25
C GLY A 132 6.01 -6.69 24.88
N GLU A 133 4.97 -7.51 24.83
CA GLU A 133 4.28 -7.87 23.61
C GLU A 133 2.97 -7.09 23.44
N ASN A 134 2.67 -6.70 22.21
CA ASN A 134 1.39 -6.11 21.86
C ASN A 134 0.36 -7.23 21.65
N ILE A 135 -0.71 -7.21 22.45
CA ILE A 135 -1.80 -8.19 22.37
C ILE A 135 -3.09 -7.48 21.99
N PHE A 136 -3.71 -7.91 20.92
CA PHE A 136 -5.04 -7.43 20.53
C PHE A 136 -6.10 -8.33 21.20
N ARG A 137 -6.99 -7.71 21.99
CA ARG A 137 -7.97 -8.45 22.78
C ARG A 137 -9.39 -8.17 22.35
N TYR A 138 -10.19 -9.22 22.37
CA TYR A 138 -11.64 -9.18 22.41
C TYR A 138 -12.13 -9.64 23.77
N ALA A 139 -12.91 -8.82 24.45
CA ALA A 139 -13.59 -9.14 25.69
C ALA A 139 -15.10 -9.13 25.42
N MET A 140 -15.71 -10.29 25.45
CA MET A 140 -17.10 -10.53 25.07
C MET A 140 -17.91 -10.94 26.30
N PRO A 141 -18.96 -10.20 26.67
CA PRO A 141 -19.81 -10.58 27.79
C PRO A 141 -20.60 -11.83 27.46
N VAL A 142 -20.63 -12.76 28.40
CA VAL A 142 -21.50 -13.95 28.33
C VAL A 142 -22.90 -13.52 28.77
N ILE A 143 -23.80 -13.41 27.82
CA ILE A 143 -25.16 -12.94 28.07
C ILE A 143 -25.94 -14.03 28.81
N ASN A 144 -26.71 -13.63 29.82
CA ASN A 144 -27.59 -14.52 30.56
C ASN A 144 -28.91 -14.69 29.81
N GLU A 145 -28.92 -15.59 28.84
CA GLU A 145 -30.11 -15.90 28.05
C GLU A 145 -31.15 -16.75 28.86
N LYS A 146 -32.35 -16.88 28.33
CA LYS A 146 -33.41 -17.67 28.99
C LYS A 146 -32.98 -19.10 29.28
N THR A 147 -32.18 -19.69 28.43
CA THR A 147 -31.61 -21.04 28.58
C THR A 147 -30.67 -21.15 29.77
N CYS A 148 -29.97 -20.04 30.12
CA CYS A 148 -29.02 -19.99 31.22
C CYS A 148 -29.70 -19.80 32.60
N HIS A 149 -30.96 -19.33 32.63
CA HIS A 149 -31.70 -19.01 33.87
C HIS A 149 -31.89 -20.21 34.80
N LYS A 150 -31.88 -21.42 34.25
CA LYS A 150 -32.07 -22.67 35.04
C LYS A 150 -30.97 -22.81 36.10
N CYS A 151 -29.74 -22.42 35.78
CA CYS A 151 -28.60 -22.55 36.69
C CYS A 151 -28.15 -21.21 37.31
N HIS A 152 -28.34 -20.08 36.59
CA HIS A 152 -27.79 -18.76 36.98
C HIS A 152 -28.84 -17.76 37.47
N GLY A 153 -30.15 -18.11 37.41
CA GLY A 153 -31.24 -17.20 37.76
C GLY A 153 -31.45 -16.08 36.74
N MET A 154 -32.40 -15.18 36.96
CA MET A 154 -32.79 -14.12 36.03
C MET A 154 -32.22 -12.73 36.41
N GLU A 155 -31.60 -12.60 37.60
CA GLU A 155 -31.24 -11.31 38.16
C GLU A 155 -30.03 -10.66 37.44
N LYS A 156 -29.16 -11.44 36.84
CA LYS A 156 -27.92 -11.00 36.23
C LYS A 156 -28.10 -10.85 34.72
N ARG A 157 -27.69 -9.73 34.17
CA ARG A 157 -27.71 -9.51 32.70
C ARG A 157 -26.60 -10.26 31.96
N ILE A 158 -25.43 -10.39 32.60
CA ILE A 158 -24.29 -11.15 32.09
C ILE A 158 -23.79 -12.10 33.17
N LEU A 159 -23.19 -13.20 32.77
CA LEU A 159 -22.64 -14.23 33.66
C LEU A 159 -21.13 -14.08 33.89
N GLY A 160 -20.46 -13.40 32.97
CA GLY A 160 -19.03 -13.18 33.00
C GLY A 160 -18.57 -12.58 31.68
N VAL A 161 -17.27 -12.63 31.43
CA VAL A 161 -16.63 -12.15 30.20
C VAL A 161 -15.66 -13.19 29.67
N LEU A 162 -15.86 -13.61 28.41
CA LEU A 162 -14.85 -14.34 27.65
C LEU A 162 -13.86 -13.36 27.06
N THR A 163 -12.58 -13.54 27.34
CA THR A 163 -11.51 -12.74 26.73
C THR A 163 -10.63 -13.63 25.87
N VAL A 164 -10.46 -13.23 24.62
CA VAL A 164 -9.55 -13.87 23.66
C VAL A 164 -8.50 -12.85 23.23
N GLY A 165 -7.22 -13.18 23.42
CA GLY A 165 -6.09 -12.34 23.08
C GLY A 165 -5.28 -12.90 21.93
N PHE A 166 -4.91 -12.04 20.99
CA PHE A 166 -4.13 -12.38 19.80
C PHE A 166 -2.80 -11.66 19.82
N VAL A 167 -1.70 -12.39 19.56
CA VAL A 167 -0.37 -11.79 19.45
C VAL A 167 -0.33 -10.88 18.23
N TRP A 168 -0.04 -9.58 18.45
CA TRP A 168 -0.08 -8.56 17.38
C TRP A 168 1.22 -8.48 16.57
N GLU A 169 2.35 -8.87 17.16
CA GLU A 169 3.65 -8.72 16.52
C GLU A 169 3.77 -9.45 15.15
N PRO A 170 3.29 -10.71 14.97
CA PRO A 170 3.31 -11.34 13.66
C PRO A 170 2.50 -10.58 12.60
N ILE A 171 1.40 -9.94 13.01
CA ILE A 171 0.55 -9.13 12.14
C ILE A 171 1.28 -7.86 11.72
N SER A 172 1.89 -7.18 12.67
CA SER A 172 2.65 -5.94 12.41
C SER A 172 3.87 -6.18 11.52
N GLN A 173 4.56 -7.31 11.68
CA GLN A 173 5.68 -7.71 10.82
C GLN A 173 5.22 -7.99 9.39
N LYS A 174 4.10 -8.69 9.21
CA LYS A 174 3.52 -8.93 7.87
C LYS A 174 3.15 -7.61 7.18
N ILE A 175 2.55 -6.67 7.90
CA ILE A 175 2.21 -5.34 7.38
C ILE A 175 3.48 -4.61 6.93
N ARG A 176 4.53 -4.58 7.76
CA ARG A 176 5.81 -3.93 7.41
C ARG A 176 6.47 -4.58 6.20
N ALA A 177 6.50 -5.90 6.14
CA ALA A 177 7.07 -6.65 5.02
C ALA A 177 6.31 -6.36 3.71
N TYR A 178 4.98 -6.38 3.77
CA TYR A 178 4.13 -6.06 2.62
C TYR A 178 4.36 -4.63 2.13
N ARG A 179 4.35 -3.65 3.04
CA ARG A 179 4.64 -2.26 2.71
C ARG A 179 6.01 -2.08 2.06
N ASN A 180 7.05 -2.68 2.63
CA ASN A 180 8.39 -2.57 2.09
C ASN A 180 8.48 -3.19 0.68
N LYS A 181 7.85 -4.34 0.47
CA LYS A 181 7.76 -4.98 -0.85
C LYS A 181 7.08 -4.05 -1.87
N MET A 182 5.93 -3.49 -1.53
CA MET A 182 5.20 -2.56 -2.42
C MET A 182 6.01 -1.32 -2.76
N VAL A 183 6.73 -0.75 -1.78
CA VAL A 183 7.61 0.41 -2.03
C VAL A 183 8.72 0.06 -3.01
N VAL A 184 9.36 -1.10 -2.88
CA VAL A 184 10.42 -1.56 -3.80
C VAL A 184 9.87 -1.79 -5.20
N GLU A 185 8.75 -2.50 -5.34
CA GLU A 185 8.08 -2.73 -6.64
C GLU A 185 7.70 -1.42 -7.31
N PHE A 186 7.19 -0.47 -6.54
CA PHE A 186 6.85 0.86 -7.02
C PHE A 186 8.08 1.62 -7.54
N LEU A 187 9.19 1.62 -6.81
CA LEU A 187 10.44 2.29 -7.23
C LEU A 187 11.01 1.68 -8.51
N ILE A 188 10.94 0.35 -8.66
CA ILE A 188 11.39 -0.33 -9.87
C ILE A 188 10.50 0.07 -11.06
N CYS A 189 9.18 0.07 -10.89
CA CYS A 189 8.24 0.47 -11.93
C CYS A 189 8.45 1.93 -12.36
N LEU A 190 8.61 2.83 -11.39
CA LEU A 190 8.89 4.25 -11.66
C LEU A 190 10.18 4.44 -12.44
N ALA A 191 11.26 3.78 -12.02
CA ALA A 191 12.55 3.85 -12.72
C ALA A 191 12.45 3.33 -14.15
N PHE A 192 11.72 2.24 -14.37
CA PHE A 192 11.48 1.68 -15.70
C PHE A 192 10.70 2.65 -16.61
N ILE A 193 9.62 3.25 -16.10
CA ILE A 193 8.80 4.22 -16.86
C ILE A 193 9.64 5.45 -17.22
N ILE A 194 10.42 5.99 -16.29
CA ILE A 194 11.30 7.13 -16.55
C ILE A 194 12.34 6.79 -17.63
N ALA A 195 12.99 5.63 -17.52
CA ALA A 195 13.98 5.19 -18.52
C ALA A 195 13.35 5.02 -19.91
N LEU A 196 12.14 4.43 -19.97
CA LEU A 196 11.40 4.27 -21.22
C LEU A 196 11.06 5.62 -21.87
N ILE A 197 10.55 6.56 -21.08
CA ILE A 197 10.19 7.89 -21.58
C ILE A 197 11.42 8.64 -22.07
N ILE A 198 12.53 8.60 -21.32
CA ILE A 198 13.79 9.22 -21.75
C ILE A 198 14.26 8.61 -23.06
N GLY A 199 14.22 7.29 -23.21
CA GLY A 199 14.60 6.59 -24.44
C GLY A 199 13.74 6.99 -25.64
N LEU A 200 12.42 7.04 -25.46
CA LEU A 200 11.48 7.45 -26.49
C LEU A 200 11.68 8.91 -26.92
N LEU A 201 11.76 9.84 -25.94
CA LEU A 201 12.01 11.26 -26.21
C LEU A 201 13.35 11.48 -26.92
N HIS A 202 14.38 10.76 -26.50
CA HIS A 202 15.69 10.86 -27.14
C HIS A 202 15.63 10.46 -28.62
N ARG A 203 14.97 9.34 -28.92
CA ARG A 203 14.89 8.80 -30.28
C ARG A 203 13.93 9.56 -31.19
N MET A 204 12.76 9.96 -30.67
CA MET A 204 11.69 10.54 -31.49
C MET A 204 11.80 12.05 -31.66
N LEU A 205 12.34 12.76 -30.66
CA LEU A 205 12.40 14.23 -30.66
C LEU A 205 13.83 14.77 -30.67
N ILE A 206 14.68 14.27 -29.76
CA ILE A 206 15.98 14.92 -29.52
C ILE A 206 16.92 14.72 -30.69
N VAL A 207 17.09 13.49 -31.16
CA VAL A 207 18.00 13.17 -32.27
C VAL A 207 17.60 13.87 -33.56
N PRO A 208 16.33 13.85 -34.01
CA PRO A 208 15.91 14.57 -35.21
C PRO A 208 16.13 16.09 -35.14
N LEU A 209 15.75 16.71 -33.98
CA LEU A 209 15.94 18.16 -33.77
C LEU A 209 17.41 18.58 -33.74
N GLU A 210 18.28 17.77 -33.11
CA GLU A 210 19.73 18.02 -33.13
C GLU A 210 20.28 17.96 -34.56
N THR A 211 19.82 17.02 -35.36
CA THR A 211 20.25 16.87 -36.77
C THR A 211 19.82 18.06 -37.62
N LEU A 212 18.54 18.48 -37.48
CA LEU A 212 18.04 19.69 -38.15
C LEU A 212 18.80 20.95 -37.74
N THR A 213 19.10 21.08 -36.42
CA THR A 213 19.86 22.22 -35.91
C THR A 213 21.28 22.26 -36.45
N LYS A 214 21.92 21.09 -36.63
CA LYS A 214 23.28 21.01 -37.22
C LYS A 214 23.23 21.40 -38.73
N ALA A 215 22.26 20.91 -39.48
CA ALA A 215 22.06 21.26 -40.87
C ALA A 215 21.78 22.78 -41.04
N ALA A 216 20.90 23.33 -40.20
CA ALA A 216 20.64 24.79 -40.18
C ALA A 216 21.89 25.62 -39.96
N ARG A 217 22.74 25.22 -39.03
CA ARG A 217 24.03 25.92 -38.76
C ARG A 217 25.02 25.80 -39.90
N ALA A 218 25.06 24.67 -40.60
CA ALA A 218 25.91 24.49 -41.75
C ALA A 218 25.43 25.41 -42.91
N ILE A 219 24.14 25.44 -43.18
CA ILE A 219 23.55 26.33 -44.21
C ILE A 219 23.80 27.81 -43.87
N ALA A 220 23.64 28.20 -42.62
CA ALA A 220 23.91 29.56 -42.17
C ALA A 220 25.40 29.98 -42.33
N LYS A 221 26.33 29.02 -42.43
CA LYS A 221 27.73 29.24 -42.71
C LYS A 221 28.08 29.20 -44.20
N GLY A 222 27.07 29.07 -45.08
CA GLY A 222 27.22 29.00 -46.52
C GLY A 222 27.33 27.60 -47.11
N ASP A 223 27.30 26.55 -46.30
CA ASP A 223 27.25 25.17 -46.78
C ASP A 223 25.83 24.75 -47.07
N VAL A 224 25.34 25.12 -48.27
CA VAL A 224 24.00 24.74 -48.75
C VAL A 224 23.95 23.28 -49.17
N THR A 225 25.07 22.52 -49.13
CA THR A 225 25.13 21.11 -49.54
C THR A 225 24.92 20.14 -48.35
N ALA A 226 24.84 20.65 -47.10
CA ALA A 226 24.66 19.84 -45.89
C ALA A 226 23.46 18.87 -46.06
N GLU A 227 23.68 17.60 -45.75
CA GLU A 227 22.60 16.57 -45.84
C GLU A 227 21.56 16.76 -44.76
N ILE A 228 20.30 16.89 -45.16
CA ILE A 228 19.12 16.80 -44.31
C ILE A 228 18.55 15.39 -44.48
N PRO A 229 18.62 14.52 -43.45
CA PRO A 229 18.10 13.16 -43.58
C PRO A 229 16.60 13.18 -43.89
N ALA A 230 16.16 12.20 -44.73
CA ALA A 230 14.75 12.03 -44.99
C ALA A 230 14.01 11.67 -43.67
N SER A 231 13.03 12.45 -43.31
CA SER A 231 12.18 12.08 -42.19
C SER A 231 11.30 10.89 -42.59
N ARG A 232 11.30 9.83 -41.79
CA ARG A 232 10.34 8.72 -41.88
C ARG A 232 9.11 8.95 -41.00
N SER A 233 9.12 10.01 -40.20
CA SER A 233 8.01 10.36 -39.33
C SER A 233 6.93 11.10 -40.12
N LYS A 234 5.66 10.81 -39.81
CA LYS A 234 4.48 11.51 -40.37
C LYS A 234 3.87 12.48 -39.36
N ASP A 235 4.66 12.88 -38.33
CA ASP A 235 4.31 13.84 -37.30
C ASP A 235 4.86 15.24 -37.61
N GLU A 236 4.71 16.17 -36.69
CA GLU A 236 5.16 17.57 -36.77
C GLU A 236 6.68 17.67 -36.97
N VAL A 237 7.44 16.68 -36.51
CA VAL A 237 8.90 16.62 -36.74
C VAL A 237 9.19 16.26 -38.20
N GLY A 238 8.38 15.39 -38.76
CA GLY A 238 8.44 15.05 -40.19
C GLY A 238 8.11 16.24 -41.08
N GLU A 239 7.03 16.94 -40.77
CA GLU A 239 6.60 18.15 -41.49
C GLU A 239 7.67 19.26 -41.40
N LEU A 240 8.23 19.48 -40.21
CA LEU A 240 9.33 20.44 -40.03
C LEU A 240 10.56 20.06 -40.86
N THR A 241 10.88 18.77 -40.95
CA THR A 241 12.03 18.28 -41.70
C THR A 241 11.84 18.52 -43.21
N GLU A 242 10.63 18.33 -43.72
CA GLU A 242 10.31 18.54 -45.13
C GLU A 242 10.32 20.03 -45.49
N ALA A 243 9.68 20.88 -44.67
CA ALA A 243 9.71 22.33 -44.85
C ALA A 243 11.15 22.86 -44.85
N PHE A 244 12.01 22.30 -43.99
CA PHE A 244 13.42 22.67 -43.93
C PHE A 244 14.20 22.25 -45.19
N ARG A 245 13.84 21.10 -45.79
CA ARG A 245 14.40 20.61 -47.06
C ARG A 245 13.99 21.48 -48.23
N GLU A 246 12.71 21.86 -48.31
CA GLU A 246 12.19 22.79 -49.34
C GLU A 246 12.92 24.14 -49.26
N MET A 247 13.10 24.69 -48.08
CA MET A 247 13.88 25.91 -47.86
C MET A 247 15.33 25.78 -48.36
N GLN A 248 16.00 24.65 -48.06
CA GLN A 248 17.35 24.39 -48.52
C GLN A 248 17.42 24.32 -50.04
N GLN A 249 16.45 23.66 -50.71
CA GLN A 249 16.38 23.59 -52.18
C GLN A 249 16.24 24.98 -52.80
N SER A 250 15.37 25.80 -52.25
CA SER A 250 15.21 27.19 -52.72
C SER A 250 16.50 28.01 -52.59
N LEU A 251 17.21 27.87 -51.46
CA LEU A 251 18.48 28.52 -51.27
C LEU A 251 19.57 28.03 -52.24
N ARG A 252 19.63 26.72 -52.54
CA ARG A 252 20.53 26.16 -53.55
C ARG A 252 20.26 26.75 -54.93
N GLN A 253 18.99 26.88 -55.35
CA GLN A 253 18.63 27.48 -56.62
C GLN A 253 19.05 28.94 -56.73
N CYS A 254 18.90 29.72 -55.67
CA CYS A 254 19.35 31.10 -55.64
C CYS A 254 20.89 31.22 -55.69
N TYR A 255 21.63 30.31 -55.04
CA TYR A 255 23.08 30.35 -54.94
C TYR A 255 23.79 29.88 -56.21
N TYR A 256 23.21 28.93 -56.96
CA TYR A 256 23.76 28.36 -58.20
C TYR A 256 23.14 28.93 -59.47
N LYS A 257 22.25 29.95 -59.41
CA LYS A 257 21.73 30.63 -60.60
C LYS A 257 22.85 31.53 -61.11
N PRO A 258 23.48 31.21 -62.26
CA PRO A 258 24.48 32.13 -62.83
C PRO A 258 23.81 33.47 -63.07
N SER A 259 24.49 34.56 -62.72
CA SER A 259 24.07 35.92 -63.05
C SER A 259 24.14 36.06 -64.57
N THR A 260 23.01 35.85 -65.22
CA THR A 260 22.82 36.28 -66.64
C THR A 260 22.65 37.81 -66.60
N ARG A 261 23.70 38.51 -66.26
CA ARG A 261 23.76 39.95 -66.47
C ARG A 261 25.15 40.29 -66.90
N ASP A 262 25.49 40.08 -68.15
CA ASP A 262 26.50 40.73 -68.90
C ASP A 262 26.38 40.26 -70.34
N GLU A 263 25.39 40.83 -71.10
CA GLU A 263 25.40 41.00 -72.55
C GLU A 263 24.25 41.95 -72.89
N GLU A 264 24.55 43.30 -72.79
CA GLU A 264 24.03 44.33 -73.72
C GLU A 264 25.00 45.54 -73.64
#